data_b8b0cc6b2a9215837634e8906883267f
#
_entry.id   b8b0cc6b2a9215837634e8906883267f
#
_cell.length_a   1.000
_cell.length_b   1.000
_cell.length_c   1.000
_cell.angle_alpha   90.00
_cell.angle_beta   90.00
_cell.angle_gamma   90.00
#
_symmetry.space_group_name_H-M   'P 1'
#
loop_
_entity.id
_entity.type
_entity.pdbx_description
1 polymer ?
#
loop_
_entity_poly.entity_id
_entity_poly.type
_entity_poly.pdbx_seq_one_letter_code
_entity_poly.pdbx_strand_id
1 'polypeptide(L)'
;MTDRDPDSPAAGADDGPGAGAGGGRGAAGPAALPDGYRLEHAAPRSEEYVRLREIAGLSPRTPEQAVGALENSWAWTTIRTADGGLAAMGRTLGDGTWYFHLADIATDPDHQRRGLGRAVMEDLIDRIERAAPPHPYITLLADPPGQRLYRSLGFIDSDPSLGMRLPR
;
A
#
# COMPACT_ATOMS: atom_id res chain seq x y z
N MET A 1 -50.25 -19.33 15.68
CA MET A 1 -50.31 -20.20 14.48
C MET A 1 -49.60 -19.40 13.40
N THR A 2 -48.29 -19.42 13.43
CA THR A 2 -47.41 -18.64 12.55
C THR A 2 -46.69 -19.64 11.63
N ASP A 3 -47.09 -19.57 10.39
CA ASP A 3 -46.56 -20.34 9.28
C ASP A 3 -45.12 -19.95 9.03
N ARG A 4 -44.21 -20.91 9.11
CA ARG A 4 -42.80 -20.76 8.73
C ARG A 4 -42.68 -21.20 7.27
N ASP A 5 -42.29 -20.30 6.43
CA ASP A 5 -41.91 -20.52 5.06
C ASP A 5 -40.67 -21.45 4.99
N PRO A 6 -40.74 -22.62 4.30
CA PRO A 6 -39.63 -23.60 4.27
C PRO A 6 -38.57 -23.36 3.19
N ASP A 7 -38.58 -22.21 2.49
CA ASP A 7 -37.75 -22.02 1.28
C ASP A 7 -36.72 -20.89 1.44
N SER A 8 -35.96 -20.93 2.53
CA SER A 8 -34.77 -20.06 2.67
C SER A 8 -33.53 -20.90 2.33
N PRO A 9 -32.79 -20.58 1.26
CA PRO A 9 -31.56 -21.33 0.96
C PRO A 9 -30.53 -21.10 2.06
N ALA A 10 -30.03 -22.20 2.63
CA ALA A 10 -28.91 -22.19 3.54
C ALA A 10 -27.72 -21.54 2.87
N ALA A 11 -27.12 -20.57 3.56
CA ALA A 11 -25.82 -20.00 3.16
C ALA A 11 -24.79 -21.13 3.09
N GLY A 12 -24.41 -21.49 1.88
CA GLY A 12 -23.32 -22.42 1.63
C GLY A 12 -22.05 -21.88 2.24
N ALA A 13 -21.40 -22.69 3.07
CA ALA A 13 -20.02 -22.48 3.48
C ALA A 13 -19.17 -22.54 2.19
N ASP A 14 -18.69 -21.37 1.76
CA ASP A 14 -17.72 -21.26 0.68
C ASP A 14 -16.37 -21.76 1.25
N ASP A 15 -15.98 -22.94 0.79
CA ASP A 15 -14.62 -23.45 0.98
C ASP A 15 -13.68 -22.51 0.21
N GLY A 16 -13.04 -21.63 0.93
CA GLY A 16 -12.06 -20.68 0.39
C GLY A 16 -10.97 -21.42 -0.42
N PRO A 17 -10.43 -20.80 -1.48
CA PRO A 17 -9.44 -21.43 -2.35
C PRO A 17 -8.23 -21.88 -1.52
N GLY A 18 -7.90 -23.15 -1.72
CA GLY A 18 -6.85 -23.87 -1.00
C GLY A 18 -5.54 -23.08 -0.88
N ALA A 19 -4.92 -23.22 0.29
CA ALA A 19 -3.63 -22.66 0.63
C ALA A 19 -2.57 -23.00 -0.43
N GLY A 20 -2.38 -22.11 -1.37
CA GLY A 20 -1.20 -22.08 -2.21
C GLY A 20 0.02 -21.90 -1.31
N ALA A 21 0.99 -22.82 -1.41
CA ALA A 21 2.23 -22.79 -0.67
C ALA A 21 2.90 -21.42 -0.79
N GLY A 22 2.73 -20.60 0.25
CA GLY A 22 3.41 -19.33 0.38
C GLY A 22 4.90 -19.59 0.55
N GLY A 23 5.66 -19.42 -0.53
CA GLY A 23 7.11 -19.29 -0.45
C GLY A 23 7.41 -18.07 0.39
N GLY A 24 7.80 -18.27 1.65
CA GLY A 24 8.25 -17.24 2.54
C GLY A 24 9.34 -16.42 1.84
N ARG A 25 9.14 -15.12 1.72
CA ARG A 25 10.21 -14.20 1.33
C ARG A 25 11.29 -14.37 2.40
N GLY A 26 12.46 -14.84 1.97
CA GLY A 26 13.62 -14.80 2.85
C GLY A 26 13.77 -13.34 3.32
N ALA A 27 14.00 -13.14 4.63
CA ALA A 27 14.16 -11.84 5.27
C ALA A 27 15.43 -11.13 4.73
N ALA A 28 15.37 -10.68 3.48
CA ALA A 28 16.27 -9.65 2.99
C ALA A 28 15.61 -8.32 3.40
N GLY A 29 16.23 -7.63 4.33
CA GLY A 29 15.81 -6.27 4.70
C GLY A 29 15.72 -5.38 3.44
N PRO A 30 15.10 -4.19 3.58
CA PRO A 30 14.91 -3.29 2.45
C PRO A 30 16.22 -3.09 1.69
N ALA A 31 16.14 -3.10 0.37
CA ALA A 31 17.31 -2.90 -0.48
C ALA A 31 18.02 -1.60 -0.07
N ALA A 32 19.35 -1.65 -0.02
CA ALA A 32 20.15 -0.48 0.33
C ALA A 32 19.80 0.68 -0.62
N LEU A 33 19.51 1.84 -0.02
CA LEU A 33 19.25 3.05 -0.79
C LEU A 33 20.53 3.51 -1.50
N PRO A 34 20.41 4.13 -2.68
CA PRO A 34 21.53 4.81 -3.29
C PRO A 34 22.10 5.92 -2.40
N ASP A 35 23.35 6.29 -2.60
CA ASP A 35 23.98 7.40 -1.88
C ASP A 35 23.17 8.70 -2.04
N GLY A 36 23.12 9.49 -0.99
CA GLY A 36 22.39 10.75 -0.96
C GLY A 36 20.89 10.64 -0.67
N TYR A 37 20.39 9.44 -0.36
CA TYR A 37 19.00 9.22 0.07
C TYR A 37 18.94 8.63 1.48
N ARG A 38 17.91 9.03 2.23
CA ARG A 38 17.60 8.43 3.54
C ARG A 38 16.13 8.07 3.63
N LEU A 39 15.83 6.96 4.26
CA LEU A 39 14.48 6.51 4.55
C LEU A 39 14.07 7.01 5.94
N GLU A 40 12.83 7.48 6.05
CA GLU A 40 12.23 7.95 7.30
C GLU A 40 10.86 7.31 7.51
N HIS A 41 10.55 6.91 8.74
CA HIS A 41 9.24 6.41 9.16
C HIS A 41 8.37 7.56 9.66
N ALA A 42 8.14 8.53 8.81
CA ALA A 42 7.37 9.73 9.12
C ALA A 42 6.50 10.16 7.95
N ALA A 43 5.36 10.77 8.25
CA ALA A 43 4.54 11.43 7.24
C ALA A 43 5.31 12.61 6.63
N PRO A 44 5.11 12.90 5.34
CA PRO A 44 5.62 14.13 4.74
C PRO A 44 4.86 15.35 5.28
N ARG A 45 5.35 16.54 5.02
CA ARG A 45 4.57 17.77 5.26
C ARG A 45 3.42 17.86 4.27
N SER A 46 2.35 18.58 4.62
CA SER A 46 1.14 18.67 3.80
C SER A 46 1.43 19.16 2.39
N GLU A 47 2.24 20.19 2.25
CA GLU A 47 2.62 20.75 0.94
C GLU A 47 3.46 19.77 0.12
N GLU A 48 4.37 19.04 0.76
CA GLU A 48 5.18 18.01 0.11
C GLU A 48 4.30 16.84 -0.39
N TYR A 49 3.34 16.42 0.42
CA TYR A 49 2.40 15.35 0.06
C TYR A 49 1.56 15.75 -1.15
N VAL A 50 0.93 16.91 -1.11
CA VAL A 50 0.09 17.41 -2.21
C VAL A 50 0.92 17.57 -3.49
N ARG A 51 2.08 18.23 -3.39
CA ARG A 51 2.99 18.40 -4.52
C ARG A 51 3.43 17.07 -5.13
N LEU A 52 3.92 16.13 -4.30
CA LEU A 52 4.46 14.87 -4.82
C LEU A 52 3.37 14.01 -5.47
N ARG A 53 2.15 14.02 -4.94
CA ARG A 53 1.01 13.36 -5.60
C ARG A 53 0.78 13.90 -7.00
N GLU A 54 0.74 15.22 -7.14
CA GLU A 54 0.49 15.89 -8.41
C GLU A 54 1.56 15.57 -9.45
N ILE A 55 2.84 15.81 -9.11
CA ILE A 55 3.95 15.60 -10.07
C ILE A 55 4.20 14.14 -10.40
N ALA A 56 3.82 13.21 -9.52
CA ALA A 56 3.90 11.77 -9.77
C ALA A 56 2.68 11.21 -10.54
N GLY A 57 1.72 12.06 -10.91
CA GLY A 57 0.54 11.67 -11.68
C GLY A 57 -0.58 11.02 -10.87
N LEU A 58 -0.55 11.10 -9.55
CA LEU A 58 -1.68 10.70 -8.70
C LEU A 58 -2.77 11.77 -8.71
N SER A 59 -4.02 11.36 -8.43
CA SER A 59 -5.13 12.31 -8.32
C SER A 59 -4.82 13.43 -7.32
N PRO A 60 -4.99 14.71 -7.71
CA PRO A 60 -4.75 15.85 -6.82
C PRO A 60 -5.58 15.77 -5.53
N ARG A 61 -5.07 16.34 -4.46
CA ARG A 61 -5.77 16.50 -3.18
C ARG A 61 -5.58 17.93 -2.68
N THR A 62 -6.58 18.43 -1.96
CA THR A 62 -6.42 19.72 -1.27
C THR A 62 -5.61 19.55 0.02
N PRO A 63 -5.02 20.62 0.57
CA PRO A 63 -4.36 20.57 1.88
C PRO A 63 -5.28 20.02 2.99
N GLU A 64 -6.57 20.38 2.98
CA GLU A 64 -7.55 19.89 3.96
C GLU A 64 -7.77 18.38 3.82
N GLN A 65 -7.81 17.85 2.59
CA GLN A 65 -7.90 16.41 2.35
C GLN A 65 -6.63 15.67 2.77
N ALA A 66 -5.48 16.35 2.72
CA ALA A 66 -4.20 15.79 3.12
C ALA A 66 -4.14 15.55 4.64
N VAL A 67 -4.68 16.44 5.47
CA VAL A 67 -4.62 16.34 6.94
C VAL A 67 -5.04 14.97 7.44
N GLY A 68 -6.22 14.49 7.04
CA GLY A 68 -6.71 13.19 7.46
C GLY A 68 -5.81 12.02 7.01
N ALA A 69 -5.20 12.11 5.83
CA ALA A 69 -4.26 11.10 5.35
C ALA A 69 -2.97 11.08 6.17
N LEU A 70 -2.44 12.26 6.49
CA LEU A 70 -1.18 12.43 7.23
C LEU A 70 -1.31 11.94 8.68
N GLU A 71 -2.45 12.21 9.32
CA GLU A 71 -2.68 11.92 10.73
C GLU A 71 -3.18 10.49 10.99
N ASN A 72 -3.96 9.92 10.06
CA ASN A 72 -4.69 8.67 10.31
C ASN A 72 -4.19 7.47 9.51
N SER A 73 -3.07 7.57 8.81
CA SER A 73 -2.44 6.40 8.20
C SER A 73 -1.77 5.54 9.25
N TRP A 74 -1.92 4.21 9.13
CA TRP A 74 -1.27 3.28 10.04
C TRP A 74 0.25 3.39 10.02
N ALA A 75 0.83 3.60 8.83
CA ALA A 75 2.27 3.81 8.66
C ALA A 75 2.57 4.71 7.46
N TRP A 76 3.68 5.41 7.55
CA TRP A 76 4.32 6.15 6.47
C TRP A 76 5.75 5.70 6.28
N THR A 77 6.18 5.67 5.02
CA THR A 77 7.58 5.58 4.63
C THR A 77 7.85 6.67 3.62
N THR A 78 8.83 7.51 3.94
CA THR A 78 9.31 8.57 3.05
C THR A 78 10.79 8.39 2.77
N ILE A 79 11.21 8.82 1.60
CA ILE A 79 12.63 8.88 1.23
C ILE A 79 12.96 10.32 0.91
N ARG A 80 13.99 10.82 1.59
CA ARG A 80 14.48 12.18 1.41
C ARG A 80 15.85 12.20 0.76
N THR A 81 16.11 13.26 0.01
CA THR A 81 17.42 13.60 -0.52
C THR A 81 18.34 14.16 0.58
N ALA A 82 19.62 14.30 0.31
CA ALA A 82 20.61 14.81 1.27
C ALA A 82 20.29 16.24 1.75
N ASP A 83 19.69 17.07 0.91
CA ASP A 83 19.24 18.43 1.23
C ASP A 83 17.85 18.48 1.91
N GLY A 84 17.24 17.30 2.15
CA GLY A 84 15.99 17.16 2.88
C GLY A 84 14.73 17.16 2.01
N GLY A 85 14.84 17.28 0.70
CA GLY A 85 13.71 17.21 -0.23
C GLY A 85 13.00 15.85 -0.20
N LEU A 86 11.69 15.82 -0.41
CA LEU A 86 10.92 14.58 -0.50
C LEU A 86 11.06 13.98 -1.90
N ALA A 87 11.75 12.84 -2.01
CA ALA A 87 11.99 12.13 -3.26
C ALA A 87 10.99 10.99 -3.53
N ALA A 88 10.54 10.30 -2.49
CA ALA A 88 9.51 9.26 -2.61
C ALA A 88 8.71 9.14 -1.32
N MET A 89 7.51 8.58 -1.44
CA MET A 89 6.64 8.30 -0.31
C MET A 89 5.74 7.10 -0.57
N GLY A 90 5.17 6.58 0.51
CA GLY A 90 4.07 5.63 0.50
C GLY A 90 3.47 5.54 1.88
N ARG A 91 2.24 5.05 1.95
CA ARG A 91 1.56 4.85 3.23
C ARG A 91 0.77 3.56 3.26
N THR A 92 0.49 3.12 4.46
CA THR A 92 -0.39 2.00 4.75
C THR A 92 -1.63 2.48 5.49
N LEU A 93 -2.79 2.05 5.02
CA LEU A 93 -4.06 2.10 5.74
C LEU A 93 -4.33 0.71 6.32
N GLY A 94 -5.02 0.61 7.45
CA GLY A 94 -5.36 -0.71 7.95
C GLY A 94 -5.88 -0.67 9.39
N ASP A 95 -6.34 -1.83 9.86
CA ASP A 95 -6.86 -2.03 11.21
C ASP A 95 -5.76 -2.31 12.24
N GLY A 96 -4.51 -2.43 11.78
CA GLY A 96 -3.36 -2.74 12.62
C GLY A 96 -3.23 -4.22 12.99
N THR A 97 -4.12 -5.08 12.47
CA THR A 97 -4.17 -6.50 12.81
C THR A 97 -3.99 -7.42 11.60
N TRP A 98 -4.91 -7.44 10.67
CA TRP A 98 -4.83 -8.38 9.54
C TRP A 98 -5.10 -7.77 8.17
N TYR A 99 -5.80 -6.64 8.08
CA TYR A 99 -6.14 -6.00 6.81
C TYR A 99 -5.33 -4.72 6.61
N PHE A 100 -4.56 -4.68 5.52
CA PHE A 100 -3.73 -3.53 5.16
C PHE A 100 -3.90 -3.16 3.69
N HIS A 101 -3.93 -1.86 3.42
CA HIS A 101 -3.98 -1.33 2.06
C HIS A 101 -2.85 -0.34 1.83
N LEU A 102 -1.99 -0.64 0.86
CA LEU A 102 -0.90 0.25 0.46
C LEU A 102 -1.43 1.31 -0.49
N ALA A 103 -1.15 2.56 -0.18
CA ALA A 103 -1.66 3.72 -0.91
C ALA A 103 -0.58 4.79 -1.09
N ASP A 104 -0.82 5.68 -2.05
CA ASP A 104 -0.01 6.87 -2.29
C ASP A 104 1.47 6.58 -2.54
N ILE A 105 1.76 5.46 -3.21
CA ILE A 105 3.13 5.12 -3.61
C ILE A 105 3.53 6.07 -4.74
N ALA A 106 4.42 6.98 -4.44
CA ALA A 106 4.86 8.03 -5.35
C ALA A 106 6.36 8.24 -5.30
N THR A 107 6.95 8.50 -6.46
CA THR A 107 8.36 8.91 -6.59
C THR A 107 8.42 10.12 -7.50
N ASP A 108 9.11 11.16 -7.05
CA ASP A 108 9.35 12.38 -7.82
C ASP A 108 9.99 12.00 -9.17
N PRO A 109 9.48 12.51 -10.31
CA PRO A 109 9.99 12.20 -11.63
C PRO A 109 11.52 12.34 -11.77
N ASP A 110 12.11 13.34 -11.12
CA ASP A 110 13.57 13.59 -11.15
C ASP A 110 14.38 12.54 -10.38
N HIS A 111 13.70 11.75 -9.53
CA HIS A 111 14.30 10.71 -8.70
C HIS A 111 13.87 9.28 -9.07
N GLN A 112 13.10 9.11 -10.15
CA GLN A 112 12.67 7.80 -10.63
C GLN A 112 13.82 6.91 -11.13
N ARG A 113 13.54 5.61 -11.29
CA ARG A 113 14.47 4.55 -11.76
C ARG A 113 15.73 4.37 -10.91
N ARG A 114 15.70 4.85 -9.68
CA ARG A 114 16.77 4.69 -8.68
C ARG A 114 16.42 3.66 -7.60
N GLY A 115 15.33 2.91 -7.77
CA GLY A 115 14.88 1.90 -6.81
C GLY A 115 14.06 2.46 -5.63
N LEU A 116 13.81 3.78 -5.56
CA LEU A 116 13.16 4.40 -4.39
C LEU A 116 11.74 3.89 -4.15
N GLY A 117 10.91 3.76 -5.21
CA GLY A 117 9.57 3.21 -5.06
C GLY A 117 9.56 1.76 -4.57
N ARG A 118 10.56 0.95 -4.97
CA ARG A 118 10.76 -0.40 -4.44
C ARG A 118 11.11 -0.37 -2.96
N ALA A 119 12.06 0.47 -2.57
CA ALA A 119 12.47 0.59 -1.17
C ALA A 119 11.32 1.02 -0.25
N VAL A 120 10.47 1.97 -0.71
CA VAL A 120 9.25 2.36 0.01
C VAL A 120 8.31 1.17 0.20
N MET A 121 8.06 0.40 -0.86
CA MET A 121 7.15 -0.75 -0.82
C MET A 121 7.70 -1.87 0.08
N GLU A 122 8.98 -2.20 -0.05
CA GLU A 122 9.63 -3.24 0.75
C GLU A 122 9.60 -2.89 2.23
N ASP A 123 9.87 -1.64 2.60
CA ASP A 123 9.82 -1.17 3.99
C ASP A 123 8.39 -1.23 4.55
N LEU A 124 7.38 -0.77 3.80
CA LEU A 124 5.99 -0.83 4.25
C LEU A 124 5.52 -2.27 4.46
N ILE A 125 5.84 -3.18 3.53
CA ILE A 125 5.49 -4.60 3.64
C ILE A 125 6.18 -5.23 4.86
N ASP A 126 7.47 -5.02 5.03
CA ASP A 126 8.26 -5.53 6.15
C ASP A 126 7.72 -5.04 7.52
N ARG A 127 7.30 -3.79 7.60
CA ARG A 127 6.65 -3.24 8.80
C ARG A 127 5.31 -3.90 9.10
N ILE A 128 4.51 -4.19 8.07
CA ILE A 128 3.25 -4.93 8.25
C ILE A 128 3.57 -6.36 8.74
N GLU A 129 4.47 -7.06 8.07
CA GLU A 129 4.83 -8.45 8.40
C GLU A 129 5.40 -8.60 9.82
N ARG A 130 6.09 -7.58 10.33
CA ARG A 130 6.59 -7.58 11.72
C ARG A 130 5.52 -7.26 12.77
N ALA A 131 4.52 -6.47 12.42
CA ALA A 131 3.51 -5.99 13.38
C ALA A 131 2.26 -6.86 13.41
N ALA A 132 1.89 -7.45 12.29
CA ALA A 132 0.68 -8.26 12.15
C ALA A 132 0.89 -9.72 12.55
N PRO A 133 -0.17 -10.43 12.98
CA PRO A 133 -0.18 -11.89 13.05
C PRO A 133 0.18 -12.52 11.69
N PRO A 134 0.56 -13.81 11.66
CA PRO A 134 0.88 -14.51 10.42
C PRO A 134 -0.21 -14.38 9.36
N HIS A 135 0.21 -14.21 8.10
CA HIS A 135 -0.66 -14.10 6.91
C HIS A 135 -1.54 -12.83 6.87
N PRO A 136 -0.99 -11.62 7.05
CA PRO A 136 -1.76 -10.40 6.86
C PRO A 136 -2.28 -10.30 5.42
N TYR A 137 -3.49 -9.79 5.25
CA TYR A 137 -4.07 -9.51 3.94
C TYR A 137 -3.64 -8.13 3.48
N ILE A 138 -2.68 -8.07 2.55
CA ILE A 138 -2.08 -6.83 2.05
C ILE A 138 -2.57 -6.57 0.63
N THR A 139 -3.24 -5.44 0.42
CA THR A 139 -3.83 -5.05 -0.87
C THR A 139 -3.29 -3.72 -1.37
N LEU A 140 -3.52 -3.44 -2.64
CA LEU A 140 -3.34 -2.14 -3.27
C LEU A 140 -4.23 -2.03 -4.52
N LEU A 141 -4.46 -0.80 -5.00
CA LEU A 141 -5.00 -0.56 -6.35
C LEU A 141 -3.84 -0.19 -7.27
N ALA A 142 -3.62 -1.02 -8.28
CA ALA A 142 -2.45 -0.93 -9.16
C ALA A 142 -2.75 -0.12 -10.41
N ASP A 143 -2.36 1.16 -10.44
CA ASP A 143 -2.34 1.93 -11.68
C ASP A 143 -1.29 1.39 -12.66
N PRO A 144 -1.53 1.48 -13.98
CA PRO A 144 -0.66 0.88 -15.01
C PRO A 144 0.84 1.13 -14.83
N PRO A 145 1.31 2.35 -14.49
CA PRO A 145 2.75 2.59 -14.30
C PRO A 145 3.38 1.79 -13.16
N GLY A 146 2.60 1.48 -12.11
CA GLY A 146 3.08 0.76 -10.91
C GLY A 146 3.02 -0.76 -11.02
N GLN A 147 2.19 -1.31 -11.91
CA GLN A 147 1.90 -2.76 -11.97
C GLN A 147 3.14 -3.64 -12.08
N ARG A 148 4.13 -3.24 -12.90
CA ARG A 148 5.38 -4.00 -13.03
C ARG A 148 6.15 -4.09 -11.71
N LEU A 149 6.20 -3.01 -10.96
CA LEU A 149 6.84 -2.98 -9.64
C LEU A 149 6.10 -3.93 -8.69
N TYR A 150 4.78 -3.80 -8.59
CA TYR A 150 3.98 -4.60 -7.65
C TYR A 150 4.07 -6.09 -7.95
N ARG A 151 3.95 -6.51 -9.23
CA ARG A 151 4.17 -7.92 -9.61
C ARG A 151 5.56 -8.43 -9.26
N SER A 152 6.61 -7.61 -9.44
CA SER A 152 7.97 -7.99 -9.04
C SER A 152 8.18 -8.11 -7.53
N LEU A 153 7.25 -7.56 -6.74
CA LEU A 153 7.16 -7.70 -5.29
C LEU A 153 6.23 -8.85 -4.85
N GLY A 154 5.67 -9.61 -5.81
CA GLY A 154 4.83 -10.76 -5.54
C GLY A 154 3.34 -10.46 -5.40
N PHE A 155 2.89 -9.24 -5.71
CA PHE A 155 1.46 -8.98 -5.83
C PHE A 155 0.89 -9.68 -7.06
N ILE A 156 -0.26 -10.28 -6.90
CA ILE A 156 -1.04 -10.94 -7.95
C ILE A 156 -2.36 -10.19 -8.15
N ASP A 157 -3.02 -10.45 -9.25
CA ASP A 157 -4.37 -9.94 -9.47
C ASP A 157 -5.32 -10.60 -8.46
N SER A 158 -6.33 -9.86 -7.99
CA SER A 158 -7.23 -10.30 -6.92
C SER A 158 -8.42 -11.13 -7.41
N ASP A 159 -8.31 -11.78 -8.57
CA ASP A 159 -9.35 -12.64 -9.13
C ASP A 159 -9.90 -13.67 -8.12
N PRO A 160 -11.23 -13.88 -8.07
CA PRO A 160 -12.30 -13.22 -8.85
C PRO A 160 -12.74 -11.86 -8.29
N SER A 161 -12.15 -11.34 -7.22
CA SER A 161 -12.52 -10.07 -6.62
C SER A 161 -12.02 -8.90 -7.49
N LEU A 162 -12.85 -7.89 -7.67
CA LEU A 162 -12.52 -6.69 -8.43
C LEU A 162 -12.39 -5.48 -7.51
N GLY A 163 -11.35 -4.69 -7.73
CA GLY A 163 -11.25 -3.36 -7.13
C GLY A 163 -12.34 -2.44 -7.72
N MET A 164 -13.20 -1.90 -6.86
CA MET A 164 -14.28 -0.99 -7.26
C MET A 164 -14.15 0.34 -6.54
N ARG A 165 -14.53 1.44 -7.22
CA ARG A 165 -14.57 2.78 -6.63
C ARG A 165 -15.93 3.42 -6.87
N LEU A 166 -16.40 4.21 -5.92
CA LEU A 166 -17.58 5.05 -6.12
C LEU A 166 -17.14 6.34 -6.84
N PRO A 167 -17.62 6.60 -8.06
CA PRO A 167 -17.34 7.84 -8.75
C PRO A 167 -18.07 9.00 -8.06
N ARG A 168 -17.39 10.14 -7.90
CA ARG A 168 -17.96 11.37 -7.35
C ARG A 168 -17.44 12.56 -8.12
#